data_c3f353572734f8d45028762c601e0565
#
_entry.id   c3f353572734f8d45028762c601e0565
#
_cell.length_a   1.000
_cell.length_b   1.000
_cell.length_c   1.000
_cell.angle_alpha   90.00
_cell.angle_beta   90.00
_cell.angle_gamma   90.00
#
_symmetry.space_group_name_H-M   'P 1'
#
loop_
_entity.id
_entity.type
_entity.pdbx_description
1 polymer ?
#
loop_
_entity_poly.entity_id
_entity_poly.type
_entity_poly.pdbx_seq_one_letter_code
_entity_poly.pdbx_strand_id
1 'polypeptide(L)' 'MERITVESIPILVGREEEDGRWWADIELMPGVMAYGATRELAIAAVRALALRVAADCIDHGEEIPEPFTKVFSVA' A
#
# COMPACT_ATOMS: atom_id res chain seq x y z
N MET A 1 1.20 15.22 7.21
CA MET A 1 0.85 13.78 7.16
C MET A 1 -0.65 13.63 7.13
N GLU A 2 -1.14 12.80 6.27
CA GLU A 2 -2.57 12.64 6.05
C GLU A 2 -2.91 11.15 6.05
N ARG A 3 -4.02 10.77 6.69
CA ARG A 3 -4.51 9.39 6.61
C ARG A 3 -5.75 9.37 5.72
N ILE A 4 -5.69 8.53 4.67
CA ILE A 4 -6.81 8.34 3.76
C ILE A 4 -7.19 6.86 3.76
N THR A 5 -8.33 6.53 3.17
CA THR A 5 -8.75 5.14 3.00
C THR A 5 -9.02 4.92 1.51
N VAL A 6 -8.35 3.92 0.92
CA VAL A 6 -8.55 3.54 -0.47
C VAL A 6 -9.01 2.09 -0.48
N GLU A 7 -10.23 1.87 -0.95
CA GLU A 7 -10.84 0.53 -1.02
C GLU A 7 -10.74 -0.20 0.33
N SER A 8 -11.06 0.51 1.40
CA SER A 8 -11.06 0.03 2.79
C SER A 8 -9.66 -0.18 3.38
N ILE A 9 -8.61 0.21 2.69
CA ILE A 9 -7.23 0.10 3.20
C ILE A 9 -6.74 1.48 3.64
N PRO A 10 -6.40 1.66 4.93
CA PRO A 10 -5.84 2.92 5.40
C PRO A 10 -4.44 3.15 4.84
N ILE A 11 -4.20 4.35 4.34
CA ILE A 11 -2.91 4.75 3.79
C ILE A 11 -2.50 6.06 4.43
N LEU A 12 -1.28 6.11 4.96
CA LEU A 12 -0.67 7.36 5.41
C LEU A 12 0.04 8.01 4.23
N VAL A 13 -0.19 9.31 4.04
CA VAL A 13 0.40 10.07 2.95
C VAL A 13 1.10 11.28 3.52
N GLY A 14 2.30 11.54 3.06
CA GLY A 14 3.05 12.71 3.48
C GLY A 14 3.97 13.21 2.39
N ARG A 15 4.64 14.30 2.67
CA ARG A 15 5.57 14.92 1.74
C ARG A 15 6.91 15.17 2.42
N GLU A 16 7.98 14.82 1.72
CA GLU A 16 9.34 15.12 2.18
C GLU A 16 9.61 16.61 1.99
N GLU A 17 10.01 17.29 3.06
CA GLU A 17 10.28 18.72 3.00
C GLU A 17 11.51 19.05 2.16
N GLU A 18 12.51 18.16 2.20
CA GLU A 18 13.81 18.44 1.56
C GLU A 18 13.73 18.45 0.03
N ASP A 19 13.06 17.47 -0.55
CA ASP A 19 13.02 17.30 -2.01
C ASP A 19 11.62 17.38 -2.60
N GLY A 20 10.61 17.55 -1.76
CA GLY A 20 9.23 17.69 -2.21
C GLY A 20 8.59 16.41 -2.71
N ARG A 21 9.25 15.26 -2.60
CA ARG A 21 8.64 14.00 -2.98
C ARG A 21 7.50 13.65 -2.04
N TRP A 22 6.51 12.98 -2.57
CA TRP A 22 5.42 12.43 -1.76
C TRP A 22 5.72 10.98 -1.42
N TRP A 23 5.23 10.53 -0.28
CA TRP A 23 5.32 9.13 0.11
C TRP A 23 3.94 8.64 0.55
N ALA A 24 3.72 7.34 0.42
CA ALA A 24 2.50 6.67 0.89
C ALA A 24 2.90 5.37 1.57
N ASP A 25 2.30 5.09 2.71
CA ASP A 25 2.66 3.97 3.56
C ASP A 25 1.39 3.23 4.00
N ILE A 26 1.37 1.92 3.80
CA ILE A 26 0.27 1.07 4.27
C ILE A 26 0.71 0.45 5.60
N GLU A 27 0.22 1.01 6.70
CA GLU A 27 0.62 0.59 8.04
C GLU A 27 0.30 -0.88 8.34
N LEU A 28 -0.80 -1.40 7.77
CA LEU A 28 -1.19 -2.80 7.96
C LEU A 28 -0.28 -3.77 7.22
N MET A 29 0.61 -3.27 6.38
CA MET A 29 1.59 -4.07 5.65
C MET A 29 2.98 -3.48 5.91
N PRO A 30 3.64 -3.83 7.02
CA PRO A 30 4.96 -3.27 7.36
C PRO A 30 5.95 -3.42 6.21
N GLY A 31 6.63 -2.33 5.88
CA GLY A 31 7.59 -2.29 4.78
C GLY A 31 6.99 -1.96 3.43
N VAL A 32 5.66 -1.88 3.32
CA VAL A 32 5.00 -1.52 2.07
C VAL A 32 4.81 0.00 2.03
N MET A 33 5.73 0.67 1.37
CA MET A 33 5.80 2.12 1.27
C MET A 33 6.34 2.47 -0.12
N ALA A 34 5.88 3.59 -0.67
CA ALA A 34 6.34 4.02 -2.00
C ALA A 34 6.40 5.55 -2.08
N TYR A 35 7.16 6.03 -3.03
CA TYR A 35 7.31 7.46 -3.30
C TYR A 35 6.73 7.81 -4.66
N GLY A 36 6.40 9.08 -4.84
CA GLY A 36 5.96 9.61 -6.11
C GLY A 36 6.20 11.11 -6.20
N ALA A 37 6.25 11.62 -7.41
CA ALA A 37 6.44 13.05 -7.65
C ALA A 37 5.22 13.86 -7.22
N THR A 38 4.04 13.23 -7.20
CA THR A 38 2.81 13.85 -6.72
C THR A 38 2.14 12.93 -5.70
N ARG A 39 1.19 13.49 -4.96
CA ARG A 39 0.40 12.72 -3.99
C ARG A 39 -0.27 11.52 -4.66
N GLU A 40 -0.90 11.75 -5.81
CA GLU A 40 -1.60 10.70 -6.55
C GLU A 40 -0.66 9.61 -7.06
N LEU A 41 0.54 10.00 -7.50
CA LEU A 41 1.54 9.02 -7.95
C LEU A 41 2.07 8.17 -6.79
N ALA A 42 2.26 8.77 -5.62
CA ALA A 42 2.69 8.00 -4.44
C ALA A 42 1.62 6.99 -4.02
N ILE A 43 0.36 7.41 -4.02
CA ILE A 43 -0.77 6.53 -3.69
C ILE A 43 -0.87 5.38 -4.71
N ALA A 44 -0.77 5.69 -5.99
CA ALA A 44 -0.80 4.66 -7.04
C ALA A 44 0.37 3.68 -6.89
N ALA A 45 1.56 4.19 -6.60
CA ALA A 45 2.75 3.36 -6.45
C ALA A 45 2.62 2.41 -5.25
N VAL A 46 2.12 2.87 -4.11
CA VAL A 46 1.98 2.00 -2.93
C VAL A 46 0.87 0.97 -3.13
N ARG A 47 -0.19 1.33 -3.85
CA ARG A 47 -1.26 0.38 -4.19
C ARG A 47 -0.70 -0.75 -5.07
N ALA A 48 0.06 -0.40 -6.09
CA ALA A 48 0.67 -1.39 -6.97
C ALA A 48 1.65 -2.29 -6.21
N LEU A 49 2.46 -1.71 -5.33
CA LEU A 49 3.39 -2.47 -4.51
C LEU A 49 2.65 -3.45 -3.59
N ALA A 50 1.58 -2.98 -2.94
CA ALA A 50 0.79 -3.82 -2.03
C ALA A 50 0.20 -5.03 -2.77
N LEU A 51 -0.31 -4.82 -3.98
CA LEU A 51 -0.87 -5.91 -4.78
C LEU A 51 0.21 -6.89 -5.23
N ARG A 52 1.41 -6.40 -5.56
CA ARG A 52 2.53 -7.28 -5.91
C ARG A 52 2.97 -8.12 -4.72
N VAL A 53 3.02 -7.52 -3.53
CA VAL A 53 3.36 -8.26 -2.31
C VAL A 53 2.32 -9.33 -2.01
N ALA A 54 1.03 -9.00 -2.13
CA ALA A 54 -0.05 -9.96 -1.91
C ALA A 54 0.02 -11.12 -2.92
N ALA A 55 0.25 -10.80 -4.20
CA ALA A 55 0.39 -11.82 -5.24
C ALA A 55 1.58 -12.74 -4.95
N ASP A 56 2.69 -12.17 -4.49
CA ASP A 56 3.89 -12.92 -4.16
C ASP A 56 3.65 -13.88 -2.99
N CYS A 57 2.91 -13.45 -1.99
CA CYS A 57 2.52 -14.31 -0.87
C CYS A 57 1.73 -15.52 -1.35
N ILE A 58 0.77 -15.32 -2.26
CA ILE A 58 -0.02 -16.39 -2.82
C ILE A 58 0.88 -17.37 -3.60
N ASP A 59 1.77 -16.84 -4.42
CA ASP A 59 2.68 -17.65 -5.25
C ASP A 59 3.60 -18.53 -4.40
N HIS A 60 3.99 -18.07 -3.22
CA HIS A 60 4.88 -18.80 -2.32
C HIS A 60 4.14 -19.61 -1.24
N GLY A 61 2.81 -19.64 -1.30
CA GLY A 61 2.01 -20.38 -0.32
C GLY A 61 2.01 -19.77 1.07
N GLU A 62 2.34 -18.48 1.18
CA GLU A 62 2.34 -17.75 2.45
C GLU A 62 0.96 -17.16 2.71
N GLU A 63 0.71 -16.77 3.95
CA GLU A 63 -0.54 -16.10 4.30
C GLU A 63 -0.66 -14.77 3.55
N ILE A 64 -1.86 -14.50 3.05
CA ILE A 64 -2.16 -13.23 2.41
C ILE A 64 -2.13 -12.12 3.48
N PRO A 65 -1.49 -10.96 3.20
CA PRO A 65 -1.47 -9.86 4.16
C PRO A 65 -2.88 -9.44 4.57
N GLU A 66 -3.03 -8.99 5.81
CA GLU A 66 -4.29 -8.69 6.44
C GLU A 66 -5.27 -7.84 5.62
N PRO A 67 -4.83 -6.76 4.95
CA PRO A 67 -5.76 -5.97 4.14
C PRO A 67 -6.46 -6.74 3.02
N PHE A 68 -5.91 -7.88 2.61
CA PHE A 68 -6.42 -8.66 1.49
C PHE A 68 -7.05 -9.99 1.89
N THR A 69 -7.17 -10.27 3.19
CA THR A 69 -7.66 -11.59 3.65
C THR A 69 -9.08 -11.88 3.23
N LYS A 70 -9.88 -10.85 2.91
CA LYS A 70 -11.28 -11.00 2.50
C LYS A 70 -11.53 -10.67 1.03
N VAL A 71 -10.47 -10.50 0.25
CA VAL A 71 -10.61 -10.19 -1.18
C VAL A 71 -11.15 -11.37 -1.95
N PHE A 72 -10.73 -12.57 -1.59
CA PHE A 72 -11.22 -13.80 -2.20
C PHE A 72 -11.98 -14.61 -1.17
N SER A 73 -13.15 -15.09 -1.55
CA SER A 73 -13.92 -16.01 -0.72
C SER A 73 -14.09 -17.34 -1.44
N VAL A 74 -13.98 -18.42 -0.67
CA VAL A 74 -14.19 -19.77 -1.18
C VAL A 74 -15.58 -20.21 -0.72
N ALA A 75 -16.44 -20.49 -1.69
CA ALA A 75 -17.80 -20.91 -1.41
C ALA A 75 -17.86 -22.38 -0.97
#